data_fe853f80f908e2429de37947dc8e3fe6
#
_entry.id   fe853f80f908e2429de37947dc8e3fe6
#
_cell.length_a   1.000
_cell.length_b   1.000
_cell.length_c   1.000
_cell.angle_alpha   90.00
_cell.angle_beta   90.00
_cell.angle_gamma   90.00
#
_symmetry.space_group_name_H-M   'P 1'
#
loop_
_entity.id
_entity.type
_entity.pdbx_description
1 polymer ?
#
loop_
_entity_poly.entity_id
_entity_poly.type
_entity_poly.pdbx_seq_one_letter_code
_entity_poly.pdbx_strand_id
1 'polypeptide(L)'
;MHLHILGICGTFMGGLAAIAREAGHRVTGCDSNVYPPMSGQLQALGIELIEGFGAEQLSLNADVYVVGNVVTRGNALMEALLDAGAPYTSGPQWLAENVLHHPSHPRHVLAVAGTHGKTSTTAMLAWVLEQAGLQPGFLVGGVPLNFGVSARLGAGKYFVIEADEYDTAFFDKRSKFVHYRPRTAVLNNLEYDHADIFVDLAAIETQFHHLVRTVPASGRLVVNSREAALDRVLARGCWSEIQRFGARKEEPGALRARGEPHAFDVLRGSLKIARVDWPLLGEHNQLNALAAIGAAEHVGVAPDAAGAALATFQNVRRRLELRGQAGGVKVFDDFAHHPTAMRTTINGLRRRAGLARILAVFEPRSNTMKQGDMKARLPWALEEADLAFCLQGAYGWDAADALAPLGAQALVADSVDKLVAAVARAARPGDQVLVMSNGGFGGIHDKLLAALAG
;
A
#
# COMPACT_ATOMS: atom_id res chain seq x y z
N MET A 1 11.32 -27.62 -1.35
CA MET A 1 10.42 -27.75 -0.18
C MET A 1 8.96 -27.64 -0.64
N HIS A 2 8.05 -28.25 0.11
CA HIS A 2 6.62 -28.02 0.00
C HIS A 2 6.17 -27.03 1.06
N LEU A 3 5.68 -25.87 0.65
CA LEU A 3 5.08 -24.85 1.52
C LEU A 3 3.56 -24.97 1.46
N HIS A 4 2.90 -24.97 2.63
CA HIS A 4 1.46 -24.79 2.72
C HIS A 4 1.15 -23.46 3.40
N ILE A 5 0.45 -22.55 2.71
CA ILE A 5 0.28 -21.15 3.14
C ILE A 5 -1.13 -20.93 3.64
N LEU A 6 -1.29 -20.58 4.93
CA LEU A 6 -2.55 -20.24 5.56
C LEU A 6 -2.84 -18.74 5.37
N GLY A 7 -4.01 -18.43 4.81
CA GLY A 7 -4.39 -17.06 4.43
C GLY A 7 -3.76 -16.61 3.10
N ILE A 8 -3.62 -17.53 2.15
CA ILE A 8 -2.88 -17.35 0.90
C ILE A 8 -3.48 -16.27 -0.03
N CYS A 9 -4.78 -16.00 0.06
CA CYS A 9 -5.46 -15.01 -0.78
C CYS A 9 -5.24 -13.55 -0.34
N GLY A 10 -4.58 -13.32 0.80
CA GLY A 10 -4.12 -11.99 1.19
C GLY A 10 -3.02 -11.48 0.27
N THR A 11 -2.98 -10.16 0.00
CA THR A 11 -2.04 -9.56 -0.97
C THR A 11 -0.57 -9.91 -0.69
N PHE A 12 -0.14 -9.81 0.56
CA PHE A 12 1.23 -10.18 0.96
C PHE A 12 1.48 -11.67 0.80
N MET A 13 0.57 -12.51 1.29
CA MET A 13 0.74 -13.97 1.28
C MET A 13 0.66 -14.55 -0.14
N GLY A 14 -0.21 -13.99 -0.99
CA GLY A 14 -0.27 -14.35 -2.42
C GLY A 14 0.98 -13.95 -3.18
N GLY A 15 1.55 -12.77 -2.89
CA GLY A 15 2.83 -12.36 -3.45
C GLY A 15 3.99 -13.25 -2.97
N LEU A 16 3.99 -13.63 -1.69
CA LEU A 16 4.94 -14.60 -1.13
C LEU A 16 4.84 -15.95 -1.84
N ALA A 17 3.62 -16.44 -2.07
CA ALA A 17 3.36 -17.69 -2.79
C ALA A 17 3.95 -17.67 -4.22
N ALA A 18 3.77 -16.55 -4.93
CA ALA A 18 4.35 -16.37 -6.27
C ALA A 18 5.89 -16.40 -6.22
N ILE A 19 6.52 -15.68 -5.31
CA ILE A 19 7.97 -15.67 -5.12
C ILE A 19 8.49 -17.08 -4.78
N ALA A 20 7.82 -17.80 -3.87
CA ALA A 20 8.20 -19.15 -3.49
C ALA A 20 8.10 -20.12 -4.69
N ARG A 21 7.08 -19.96 -5.53
CA ARG A 21 6.91 -20.72 -6.77
C ARG A 21 8.04 -20.47 -7.77
N GLU A 22 8.38 -19.18 -8.00
CA GLU A 22 9.50 -18.77 -8.86
C GLU A 22 10.85 -19.29 -8.32
N ALA A 23 11.00 -19.38 -6.98
CA ALA A 23 12.18 -19.95 -6.33
C ALA A 23 12.24 -21.50 -6.44
N GLY A 24 11.29 -22.13 -7.12
CA GLY A 24 11.29 -23.59 -7.37
C GLY A 24 10.67 -24.43 -6.25
N HIS A 25 9.94 -23.82 -5.31
CA HIS A 25 9.23 -24.54 -4.26
C HIS A 25 7.86 -25.06 -4.75
N ARG A 26 7.42 -26.20 -4.21
CA ARG A 26 6.02 -26.61 -4.31
C ARG A 26 5.23 -25.74 -3.34
N VAL A 27 4.15 -25.12 -3.82
CA VAL A 27 3.29 -24.25 -3.01
C VAL A 27 1.86 -24.74 -3.10
N THR A 28 1.22 -24.89 -1.96
CA THR A 28 -0.22 -25.04 -1.80
C THR A 28 -0.71 -24.03 -0.75
N GLY A 29 -1.99 -23.80 -0.62
CA GLY A 29 -2.47 -22.94 0.47
C GLY A 29 -3.97 -22.93 0.61
N CYS A 30 -4.41 -22.33 1.73
CA CYS A 30 -5.81 -22.23 2.07
C CYS A 30 -6.21 -20.82 2.50
N ASP A 31 -7.50 -20.53 2.34
CA ASP A 31 -8.11 -19.28 2.83
C ASP A 31 -9.60 -19.50 3.10
N SER A 32 -10.21 -18.66 3.91
CA SER A 32 -11.66 -18.67 4.15
C SER A 32 -12.46 -18.17 2.95
N ASN A 33 -11.83 -17.40 2.06
CA ASN A 33 -12.45 -16.79 0.89
C ASN A 33 -11.53 -16.94 -0.34
N VAL A 34 -11.78 -17.97 -1.12
CA VAL A 34 -11.02 -18.28 -2.35
C VAL A 34 -11.78 -17.76 -3.56
N TYR A 35 -11.61 -16.47 -3.90
CA TYR A 35 -12.29 -15.85 -5.04
C TYR A 35 -11.37 -14.89 -5.82
N PRO A 36 -11.70 -14.62 -7.11
CA PRO A 36 -10.93 -13.66 -7.91
C PRO A 36 -10.88 -12.23 -7.31
N PRO A 37 -9.79 -11.44 -7.60
CA PRO A 37 -8.77 -11.75 -8.60
C PRO A 37 -7.59 -12.61 -8.09
N MET A 38 -7.34 -12.70 -6.77
CA MET A 38 -6.17 -13.37 -6.22
C MET A 38 -6.17 -14.87 -6.51
N SER A 39 -7.30 -15.55 -6.31
CA SER A 39 -7.40 -16.98 -6.59
C SER A 39 -7.03 -17.33 -8.04
N GLY A 40 -7.51 -16.55 -9.02
CA GLY A 40 -7.17 -16.73 -10.42
C GLY A 40 -5.68 -16.53 -10.72
N GLN A 41 -5.04 -15.54 -10.09
CA GLN A 41 -3.60 -15.31 -10.24
C GLN A 41 -2.77 -16.47 -9.67
N LEU A 42 -3.14 -16.97 -8.49
CA LEU A 42 -2.45 -18.11 -7.86
C LEU A 42 -2.64 -19.41 -8.64
N GLN A 43 -3.85 -19.67 -9.13
CA GLN A 43 -4.13 -20.83 -9.97
C GLN A 43 -3.36 -20.81 -11.30
N ALA A 44 -3.21 -19.61 -11.91
CA ALA A 44 -2.41 -19.45 -13.12
C ALA A 44 -0.91 -19.79 -12.90
N LEU A 45 -0.43 -19.69 -11.64
CA LEU A 45 0.92 -20.12 -11.24
C LEU A 45 0.99 -21.63 -10.89
N GLY A 46 -0.09 -22.38 -11.07
CA GLY A 46 -0.19 -23.79 -10.72
C GLY A 46 -0.21 -24.07 -9.22
N ILE A 47 -0.69 -23.12 -8.43
CA ILE A 47 -0.84 -23.24 -6.97
C ILE A 47 -2.22 -23.81 -6.66
N GLU A 48 -2.24 -24.92 -5.94
CA GLU A 48 -3.46 -25.55 -5.45
C GLU A 48 -4.02 -24.75 -4.27
N LEU A 49 -5.30 -24.37 -4.37
CA LEU A 49 -6.01 -23.60 -3.35
C LEU A 49 -7.11 -24.44 -2.71
N ILE A 50 -7.15 -24.41 -1.38
CA ILE A 50 -8.16 -25.09 -0.56
C ILE A 50 -9.03 -24.03 0.14
N GLU A 51 -10.34 -24.17 0.06
CA GLU A 51 -11.25 -23.30 0.79
C GLU A 51 -11.43 -23.80 2.23
N GLY A 52 -11.29 -22.88 3.19
CA GLY A 52 -11.37 -23.20 4.62
C GLY A 52 -10.04 -23.62 5.24
N PHE A 53 -10.06 -23.78 6.56
CA PHE A 53 -8.89 -24.13 7.38
C PHE A 53 -9.14 -25.46 8.12
N GLY A 54 -9.50 -26.50 7.39
CA GLY A 54 -9.78 -27.83 7.96
C GLY A 54 -8.51 -28.53 8.44
N ALA A 55 -8.60 -29.25 9.58
CA ALA A 55 -7.47 -29.95 10.19
C ALA A 55 -6.91 -31.11 9.30
N GLU A 56 -7.73 -31.63 8.37
CA GLU A 56 -7.34 -32.66 7.40
C GLU A 56 -6.18 -32.23 6.49
N GLN A 57 -5.96 -30.93 6.34
CA GLN A 57 -4.86 -30.37 5.55
C GLN A 57 -3.49 -30.68 6.18
N LEU A 58 -3.42 -31.12 7.43
CA LEU A 58 -2.21 -31.66 8.05
C LEU A 58 -1.68 -32.88 7.27
N SER A 59 -2.57 -33.67 6.64
CA SER A 59 -2.21 -34.82 5.80
C SER A 59 -1.41 -34.45 4.53
N LEU A 60 -1.35 -33.19 4.15
CA LEU A 60 -0.50 -32.71 3.04
C LEU A 60 0.99 -32.92 3.33
N ASN A 61 1.38 -33.13 4.59
CA ASN A 61 2.76 -33.33 5.05
C ASN A 61 3.70 -32.28 4.43
N ALA A 62 3.31 -31.00 4.50
CA ALA A 62 4.15 -29.92 4.02
C ALA A 62 5.43 -29.82 4.85
N ASP A 63 6.56 -29.47 4.19
CA ASP A 63 7.84 -29.28 4.89
C ASP A 63 7.75 -28.11 5.87
N VAL A 64 6.91 -27.08 5.56
CA VAL A 64 6.63 -25.93 6.44
C VAL A 64 5.26 -25.36 6.17
N TYR A 65 4.56 -24.97 7.23
CA TYR A 65 3.29 -24.24 7.21
C TYR A 65 3.54 -22.75 7.42
N VAL A 66 3.20 -21.92 6.42
CA VAL A 66 3.44 -20.48 6.48
C VAL A 66 2.16 -19.77 6.88
N VAL A 67 2.17 -19.16 8.07
CA VAL A 67 0.97 -18.64 8.73
C VAL A 67 0.82 -17.14 8.47
N GLY A 68 -0.30 -16.73 7.85
CA GLY A 68 -0.68 -15.34 7.66
C GLY A 68 -1.26 -14.71 8.94
N ASN A 69 -1.22 -13.39 9.03
CA ASN A 69 -1.69 -12.65 10.21
C ASN A 69 -3.20 -12.68 10.43
N VAL A 70 -3.98 -13.16 9.46
CA VAL A 70 -5.43 -13.38 9.60
C VAL A 70 -5.75 -14.64 10.41
N VAL A 71 -4.78 -15.55 10.59
CA VAL A 71 -4.94 -16.78 11.35
C VAL A 71 -4.76 -16.51 12.84
N THR A 72 -5.71 -17.00 13.65
CA THR A 72 -5.72 -16.83 15.10
C THR A 72 -5.81 -18.17 15.81
N ARG A 73 -5.61 -18.20 17.13
CA ARG A 73 -5.93 -19.37 17.97
C ARG A 73 -7.42 -19.74 17.83
N GLY A 74 -7.72 -21.01 17.91
CA GLY A 74 -9.04 -21.56 17.62
C GLY A 74 -9.30 -21.89 16.15
N ASN A 75 -8.37 -21.58 15.25
CA ASN A 75 -8.42 -22.03 13.85
C ASN A 75 -8.10 -23.52 13.78
N ALA A 76 -8.98 -24.34 13.18
CA ALA A 76 -8.90 -25.80 13.26
C ALA A 76 -7.57 -26.37 12.71
N LEU A 77 -7.09 -25.87 11.58
CA LEU A 77 -5.80 -26.28 11.02
C LEU A 77 -4.63 -25.85 11.94
N MET A 78 -4.68 -24.61 12.46
CA MET A 78 -3.62 -24.11 13.32
C MET A 78 -3.53 -24.89 14.64
N GLU A 79 -4.67 -25.23 15.27
CA GLU A 79 -4.67 -26.07 16.48
C GLU A 79 -4.10 -27.48 16.18
N ALA A 80 -4.49 -28.09 15.05
CA ALA A 80 -3.94 -29.37 14.64
C ALA A 80 -2.41 -29.32 14.38
N LEU A 81 -1.89 -28.23 13.81
CA LEU A 81 -0.46 -28.01 13.62
C LEU A 81 0.29 -27.92 14.94
N LEU A 82 -0.27 -27.20 15.92
CA LEU A 82 0.31 -27.05 17.25
C LEU A 82 0.35 -28.40 18.00
N ASP A 83 -0.76 -29.14 17.96
CA ASP A 83 -0.89 -30.46 18.63
C ASP A 83 0.08 -31.49 18.02
N ALA A 84 0.27 -31.45 16.70
CA ALA A 84 1.18 -32.34 16.01
C ALA A 84 2.66 -31.93 16.12
N GLY A 85 2.98 -30.73 16.64
CA GLY A 85 4.34 -30.18 16.61
C GLY A 85 4.88 -29.97 15.19
N ALA A 86 4.00 -29.73 14.21
CA ALA A 86 4.39 -29.55 12.82
C ALA A 86 5.19 -28.25 12.62
N PRO A 87 6.17 -28.18 11.69
CA PRO A 87 6.99 -27.00 11.48
C PRO A 87 6.13 -25.86 10.91
N TYR A 88 6.12 -24.71 11.57
CA TYR A 88 5.43 -23.51 11.08
C TYR A 88 6.28 -22.25 11.24
N THR A 89 6.00 -21.26 10.42
CA THR A 89 6.66 -19.94 10.43
C THR A 89 5.69 -18.86 9.94
N SER A 90 6.08 -17.61 10.08
CA SER A 90 5.34 -16.49 9.50
C SER A 90 5.79 -16.19 8.06
N GLY A 91 4.93 -15.54 7.27
CA GLY A 91 5.27 -15.11 5.91
C GLY A 91 6.52 -14.20 5.88
N PRO A 92 6.59 -13.12 6.67
CA PRO A 92 7.75 -12.25 6.73
C PRO A 92 9.05 -12.95 7.13
N GLN A 93 8.99 -13.87 8.09
CA GLN A 93 10.17 -14.65 8.51
C GLN A 93 10.63 -15.59 7.41
N TRP A 94 9.71 -16.35 6.80
CA TRP A 94 10.05 -17.25 5.70
C TRP A 94 10.71 -16.49 4.54
N LEU A 95 10.14 -15.33 4.14
CA LEU A 95 10.69 -14.48 3.08
C LEU A 95 12.10 -14.00 3.45
N ALA A 96 12.30 -13.57 4.69
CA ALA A 96 13.59 -13.08 5.17
C ALA A 96 14.67 -14.17 5.08
N GLU A 97 14.39 -15.37 5.53
CA GLU A 97 15.35 -16.47 5.61
C GLU A 97 15.64 -17.12 4.26
N ASN A 98 14.60 -17.28 3.40
CA ASN A 98 14.71 -18.06 2.18
C ASN A 98 14.95 -17.22 0.91
N VAL A 99 14.69 -15.89 0.98
CA VAL A 99 14.82 -14.99 -0.19
C VAL A 99 15.73 -13.81 0.10
N LEU A 100 15.42 -13.00 1.15
CA LEU A 100 16.11 -11.73 1.36
C LEU A 100 17.53 -11.92 1.89
N HIS A 101 17.73 -12.85 2.80
CA HIS A 101 19.01 -13.13 3.47
C HIS A 101 19.46 -14.56 3.27
N HIS A 102 19.09 -15.18 2.14
CA HIS A 102 19.54 -16.53 1.82
C HIS A 102 21.08 -16.57 1.80
N PRO A 103 21.73 -17.53 2.50
CA PRO A 103 23.19 -17.51 2.69
C PRO A 103 23.99 -17.50 1.38
N SER A 104 23.51 -18.18 0.33
CA SER A 104 24.20 -18.23 -0.96
C SER A 104 23.92 -17.03 -1.86
N HIS A 105 22.79 -16.34 -1.68
CA HIS A 105 22.33 -15.26 -2.55
C HIS A 105 21.67 -14.13 -1.76
N PRO A 106 22.40 -13.46 -0.83
CA PRO A 106 21.82 -12.39 -0.04
C PRO A 106 21.44 -11.19 -0.91
N ARG A 107 20.23 -10.65 -0.68
CA ARG A 107 19.73 -9.49 -1.41
C ARG A 107 20.10 -8.18 -0.69
N HIS A 108 20.29 -7.13 -1.47
CA HIS A 108 20.23 -5.77 -0.93
C HIS A 108 18.75 -5.36 -0.86
N VAL A 109 18.20 -5.38 0.34
CA VAL A 109 16.79 -5.06 0.57
C VAL A 109 16.60 -3.55 0.63
N LEU A 110 15.64 -3.04 -0.18
CA LEU A 110 15.14 -1.68 -0.14
C LEU A 110 13.71 -1.71 0.37
N ALA A 111 13.49 -1.26 1.60
CA ALA A 111 12.19 -1.29 2.26
C ALA A 111 11.52 0.10 2.20
N VAL A 112 10.21 0.14 1.96
CA VAL A 112 9.44 1.37 1.94
C VAL A 112 8.39 1.33 3.04
N ALA A 113 8.60 2.10 4.10
CA ALA A 113 7.72 2.23 5.25
C ALA A 113 7.02 3.60 5.27
N GLY A 114 5.88 3.66 5.95
CA GLY A 114 5.07 4.87 6.13
C GLY A 114 3.59 4.53 6.23
N THR A 115 2.79 5.40 6.81
CA THR A 115 1.34 5.19 6.89
C THR A 115 0.71 5.22 5.51
N HIS A 116 1.12 6.19 4.66
CA HIS A 116 0.57 6.38 3.32
C HIS A 116 1.66 6.33 2.25
N GLY A 117 1.26 5.98 1.01
CA GLY A 117 2.15 6.01 -0.15
C GLY A 117 3.13 4.84 -0.27
N LYS A 118 3.16 3.89 0.68
CA LYS A 118 4.01 2.69 0.64
C LYS A 118 3.99 2.01 -0.73
N THR A 119 2.81 1.57 -1.15
CA THR A 119 2.58 0.82 -2.40
C THR A 119 3.09 1.56 -3.64
N SER A 120 2.73 2.85 -3.76
CA SER A 120 3.13 3.67 -4.92
C SER A 120 4.65 3.89 -4.94
N THR A 121 5.26 4.21 -3.79
CA THR A 121 6.71 4.41 -3.69
C THR A 121 7.48 3.13 -3.96
N THR A 122 7.02 1.98 -3.43
CA THR A 122 7.63 0.66 -3.69
C THR A 122 7.57 0.32 -5.18
N ALA A 123 6.42 0.56 -5.83
CA ALA A 123 6.24 0.33 -7.25
C ALA A 123 7.12 1.26 -8.11
N MET A 124 7.19 2.56 -7.77
CA MET A 124 8.08 3.53 -8.42
C MET A 124 9.55 3.10 -8.31
N LEU A 125 9.99 2.72 -7.11
CA LEU A 125 11.36 2.29 -6.87
C LEU A 125 11.68 1.01 -7.64
N ALA A 126 10.81 0.01 -7.61
CA ALA A 126 10.98 -1.22 -8.39
C ALA A 126 11.09 -0.92 -9.89
N TRP A 127 10.25 0.00 -10.41
CA TRP A 127 10.29 0.40 -11.82
C TRP A 127 11.57 1.14 -12.18
N VAL A 128 12.03 2.06 -11.34
CA VAL A 128 13.32 2.76 -11.53
C VAL A 128 14.48 1.77 -11.61
N LEU A 129 14.53 0.79 -10.71
CA LEU A 129 15.58 -0.24 -10.73
C LEU A 129 15.47 -1.15 -11.96
N GLU A 130 14.25 -1.46 -12.42
CA GLU A 130 14.03 -2.24 -13.65
C GLU A 130 14.56 -1.50 -14.87
N GLN A 131 14.21 -0.21 -15.01
CA GLN A 131 14.68 0.64 -16.12
C GLN A 131 16.21 0.86 -16.11
N ALA A 132 16.83 0.78 -14.95
CA ALA A 132 18.27 0.78 -14.79
C ALA A 132 18.94 -0.58 -15.12
N GLY A 133 18.18 -1.60 -15.56
CA GLY A 133 18.68 -2.94 -15.91
C GLY A 133 19.05 -3.80 -14.70
N LEU A 134 18.64 -3.41 -13.49
CA LEU A 134 19.03 -4.10 -12.24
C LEU A 134 18.15 -5.31 -11.90
N GLN A 135 17.09 -5.58 -12.67
CA GLN A 135 16.20 -6.74 -12.55
C GLN A 135 15.78 -7.07 -11.11
N PRO A 136 15.18 -6.12 -10.36
CA PRO A 136 14.90 -6.31 -8.94
C PRO A 136 13.85 -7.38 -8.70
N GLY A 137 13.99 -8.11 -7.59
CA GLY A 137 12.83 -8.74 -6.96
C GLY A 137 11.98 -7.68 -6.28
N PHE A 138 10.68 -7.95 -6.12
CA PHE A 138 9.81 -7.05 -5.38
C PHE A 138 8.60 -7.74 -4.79
N LEU A 139 8.05 -7.14 -3.72
CA LEU A 139 6.75 -7.45 -3.15
C LEU A 139 6.03 -6.15 -2.81
N VAL A 140 4.93 -5.89 -3.50
CA VAL A 140 4.14 -4.64 -3.46
C VAL A 140 2.71 -4.97 -3.01
N GLY A 141 2.11 -4.14 -2.17
CA GLY A 141 0.74 -4.30 -1.69
C GLY A 141 -0.36 -4.03 -2.72
N GLY A 142 -0.02 -3.93 -3.99
CA GLY A 142 -0.92 -3.74 -5.12
C GLY A 142 -0.27 -4.22 -6.42
N VAL A 143 -0.94 -4.06 -7.55
CA VAL A 143 -0.44 -4.48 -8.86
C VAL A 143 0.05 -3.27 -9.64
N PRO A 144 1.38 -3.02 -9.74
CA PRO A 144 1.91 -1.99 -10.61
C PRO A 144 1.63 -2.32 -12.07
N LEU A 145 1.08 -1.37 -12.82
CA LEU A 145 0.65 -1.60 -14.21
C LEU A 145 1.82 -1.93 -15.14
N ASN A 146 3.01 -1.37 -14.87
CA ASN A 146 4.23 -1.67 -15.62
C ASN A 146 4.67 -3.13 -15.53
N PHE A 147 4.34 -3.84 -14.44
CA PHE A 147 4.72 -5.23 -14.22
C PHE A 147 3.59 -6.23 -14.41
N GLY A 148 2.32 -5.80 -14.16
CA GLY A 148 1.15 -6.66 -14.22
C GLY A 148 1.02 -7.66 -13.06
N VAL A 149 2.00 -7.73 -12.17
CA VAL A 149 2.05 -8.62 -11.00
C VAL A 149 2.43 -7.84 -9.75
N SER A 150 2.00 -8.31 -8.57
CA SER A 150 2.30 -7.67 -7.28
C SER A 150 3.63 -8.12 -6.67
N ALA A 151 4.21 -9.22 -7.16
CA ALA A 151 5.44 -9.79 -6.63
C ALA A 151 6.23 -10.52 -7.71
N ARG A 152 7.54 -10.54 -7.56
CA ARG A 152 8.50 -11.21 -8.45
C ARG A 152 9.78 -11.51 -7.67
N LEU A 153 10.36 -12.68 -7.85
CA LEU A 153 11.65 -13.04 -7.25
C LEU A 153 12.79 -12.16 -7.78
N GLY A 154 12.78 -11.86 -9.08
CA GLY A 154 13.81 -11.09 -9.77
C GLY A 154 15.16 -11.78 -9.87
N ALA A 155 15.93 -11.48 -10.91
CA ALA A 155 17.24 -12.09 -11.15
C ALA A 155 18.39 -11.29 -10.52
N GLY A 156 18.19 -9.99 -10.24
CA GLY A 156 19.20 -9.07 -9.68
C GLY A 156 19.42 -9.24 -8.18
N LYS A 157 20.46 -8.60 -7.66
CA LYS A 157 20.79 -8.62 -6.21
C LYS A 157 19.89 -7.71 -5.36
N TYR A 158 19.02 -6.91 -5.95
CA TYR A 158 18.15 -5.96 -5.24
C TYR A 158 16.76 -6.55 -5.03
N PHE A 159 16.18 -6.23 -3.88
CA PHE A 159 14.80 -6.60 -3.57
C PHE A 159 14.06 -5.41 -2.96
N VAL A 160 13.00 -4.96 -3.62
CA VAL A 160 12.17 -3.83 -3.17
C VAL A 160 10.93 -4.37 -2.46
N ILE A 161 10.70 -3.94 -1.22
CA ILE A 161 9.59 -4.47 -0.43
C ILE A 161 8.77 -3.37 0.23
N GLU A 162 7.46 -3.50 0.15
CA GLU A 162 6.54 -2.69 0.96
C GLU A 162 6.66 -3.13 2.42
N ALA A 163 7.04 -2.20 3.27
CA ALA A 163 7.38 -2.46 4.67
C ALA A 163 6.26 -1.96 5.58
N ASP A 164 5.38 -2.90 5.93
CA ASP A 164 4.19 -2.66 6.71
C ASP A 164 4.49 -2.74 8.21
N GLU A 165 3.94 -1.79 8.98
CA GLU A 165 4.04 -1.70 10.43
C GLU A 165 3.16 -2.70 11.17
N TYR A 166 2.25 -3.37 10.48
CA TYR A 166 1.35 -4.39 11.05
C TYR A 166 2.13 -5.56 11.66
N ASP A 167 1.55 -6.17 12.71
CA ASP A 167 2.11 -7.37 13.33
C ASP A 167 2.22 -8.54 12.34
N THR A 168 3.17 -9.44 12.62
CA THR A 168 3.58 -10.48 11.70
C THR A 168 2.62 -11.67 11.67
N ALA A 169 2.26 -12.21 12.85
CA ALA A 169 1.36 -13.34 13.04
C ALA A 169 0.84 -13.35 14.50
N PHE A 170 -0.10 -14.24 14.81
CA PHE A 170 -0.64 -14.33 16.18
C PHE A 170 0.45 -14.70 17.21
N PHE A 171 1.47 -15.43 16.81
CA PHE A 171 2.60 -15.84 17.66
C PHE A 171 3.82 -14.92 17.56
N ASP A 172 3.84 -13.96 16.65
CA ASP A 172 4.90 -12.97 16.50
C ASP A 172 4.30 -11.57 16.34
N LYS A 173 4.35 -10.78 17.41
CA LYS A 173 3.75 -9.44 17.49
C LYS A 173 4.71 -8.31 17.07
N ARG A 174 5.90 -8.64 16.56
CA ARG A 174 6.76 -7.66 15.91
C ARG A 174 6.17 -7.21 14.58
N SER A 175 6.38 -5.96 14.23
CA SER A 175 6.00 -5.46 12.90
C SER A 175 6.75 -6.22 11.80
N LYS A 176 6.07 -6.48 10.67
CA LYS A 176 6.61 -7.26 9.54
C LYS A 176 7.97 -6.75 9.07
N PHE A 177 8.17 -5.44 9.03
CA PHE A 177 9.38 -4.83 8.51
C PHE A 177 10.65 -5.13 9.33
N VAL A 178 10.53 -5.53 10.61
CA VAL A 178 11.68 -5.91 11.44
C VAL A 178 12.38 -7.16 10.90
N HIS A 179 11.64 -8.05 10.24
CA HIS A 179 12.20 -9.24 9.60
C HIS A 179 13.07 -8.91 8.38
N TYR A 180 12.79 -7.80 7.68
CA TYR A 180 13.40 -7.49 6.38
C TYR A 180 14.84 -6.99 6.47
N ARG A 181 15.27 -6.46 7.62
CA ARG A 181 16.64 -5.96 7.88
C ARG A 181 17.23 -5.22 6.65
N PRO A 182 16.60 -4.11 6.19
CA PRO A 182 16.96 -3.48 4.94
C PRO A 182 18.32 -2.78 5.02
N ARG A 183 19.00 -2.66 3.88
CA ARG A 183 20.15 -1.78 3.71
C ARG A 183 19.76 -0.37 3.27
N THR A 184 18.60 -0.24 2.63
CA THR A 184 17.99 1.05 2.30
C THR A 184 16.57 1.04 2.85
N ALA A 185 16.19 2.02 3.66
CA ALA A 185 14.81 2.15 4.13
C ALA A 185 14.28 3.55 3.86
N VAL A 186 13.13 3.62 3.20
CA VAL A 186 12.34 4.84 3.05
C VAL A 186 11.41 4.97 4.24
N LEU A 187 11.43 6.12 4.91
CA LEU A 187 10.47 6.53 5.94
C LEU A 187 9.66 7.67 5.36
N ASN A 188 8.47 7.34 4.80
CA ASN A 188 7.72 8.28 3.97
C ASN A 188 6.89 9.28 4.78
N ASN A 189 6.06 8.77 5.69
CA ASN A 189 5.23 9.56 6.61
C ASN A 189 4.81 8.70 7.79
N LEU A 190 4.30 9.35 8.86
CA LEU A 190 3.88 8.66 10.06
C LEU A 190 2.70 9.37 10.70
N GLU A 191 1.53 8.76 10.61
CA GLU A 191 0.29 9.17 11.27
C GLU A 191 -0.27 8.02 12.09
N TYR A 192 -1.23 8.32 12.97
CA TYR A 192 -1.98 7.30 13.70
C TYR A 192 -2.91 6.55 12.75
N ASP A 193 -2.72 5.24 12.65
CA ASP A 193 -3.58 4.28 11.96
C ASP A 193 -3.51 2.93 12.66
N HIS A 194 -4.23 1.93 12.19
CA HIS A 194 -4.25 0.58 12.77
C HIS A 194 -4.63 0.56 14.25
N ALA A 195 -5.73 1.25 14.59
CA ALA A 195 -6.25 1.38 15.96
C ALA A 195 -6.58 0.03 16.62
N ASP A 196 -6.70 -1.04 15.84
CA ASP A 196 -6.90 -2.40 16.31
C ASP A 196 -5.66 -3.03 16.98
N ILE A 197 -4.46 -2.50 16.69
CA ILE A 197 -3.20 -3.02 17.24
C ILE A 197 -2.33 -1.95 17.93
N PHE A 198 -2.55 -0.66 17.64
CA PHE A 198 -1.80 0.44 18.25
C PHE A 198 -2.72 1.36 19.05
N VAL A 199 -2.33 1.64 20.29
CA VAL A 199 -3.10 2.51 21.19
C VAL A 199 -2.95 4.00 20.85
N ASP A 200 -1.79 4.40 20.27
CA ASP A 200 -1.47 5.78 19.93
C ASP A 200 -0.33 5.86 18.90
N LEU A 201 -0.01 7.08 18.47
CA LEU A 201 1.09 7.36 17.55
C LEU A 201 2.46 6.99 18.13
N ALA A 202 2.67 7.12 19.44
CA ALA A 202 3.94 6.80 20.08
C ALA A 202 4.25 5.30 20.02
N ALA A 203 3.21 4.46 20.05
CA ALA A 203 3.35 3.02 19.83
C ALA A 203 3.85 2.72 18.40
N ILE A 204 3.31 3.41 17.38
CA ILE A 204 3.76 3.29 15.99
C ILE A 204 5.19 3.82 15.83
N GLU A 205 5.53 4.98 16.43
CA GLU A 205 6.89 5.53 16.43
C GLU A 205 7.89 4.53 17.03
N THR A 206 7.47 3.76 18.02
CA THR A 206 8.31 2.70 18.61
C THR A 206 8.60 1.58 17.60
N GLN A 207 7.61 1.17 16.83
CA GLN A 207 7.84 0.17 15.77
C GLN A 207 8.77 0.71 14.68
N PHE A 208 8.58 1.96 14.25
CA PHE A 208 9.48 2.59 13.28
C PHE A 208 10.92 2.70 13.81
N HIS A 209 11.10 2.98 15.10
CA HIS A 209 12.43 2.93 15.70
C HIS A 209 13.02 1.51 15.71
N HIS A 210 12.19 0.46 15.85
CA HIS A 210 12.67 -0.92 15.69
C HIS A 210 13.16 -1.17 14.26
N LEU A 211 12.49 -0.65 13.23
CA LEU A 211 12.98 -0.71 11.84
C LEU A 211 14.30 0.03 11.69
N VAL A 212 14.43 1.27 12.18
CA VAL A 212 15.67 2.08 12.11
C VAL A 212 16.85 1.31 12.70
N ARG A 213 16.66 0.63 13.83
CA ARG A 213 17.69 -0.19 14.50
C ARG A 213 18.15 -1.40 13.69
N THR A 214 17.38 -1.85 12.70
CA THR A 214 17.77 -2.98 11.84
C THR A 214 18.59 -2.57 10.62
N VAL A 215 18.65 -1.27 10.31
CA VAL A 215 19.44 -0.74 9.19
C VAL A 215 20.91 -0.62 9.62
N PRO A 216 21.86 -1.26 8.90
CA PRO A 216 23.28 -1.22 9.28
C PRO A 216 23.89 0.17 9.11
N ALA A 217 25.03 0.44 9.77
CA ALA A 217 25.73 1.72 9.64
C ALA A 217 26.15 2.06 8.20
N SER A 218 26.40 1.04 7.37
CA SER A 218 26.67 1.18 5.93
C SER A 218 25.40 1.31 5.09
N GLY A 219 24.23 1.36 5.71
CA GLY A 219 22.93 1.52 5.05
C GLY A 219 22.52 2.98 4.97
N ARG A 220 21.33 3.24 4.38
CA ARG A 220 20.76 4.58 4.23
C ARG A 220 19.29 4.61 4.60
N LEU A 221 18.90 5.62 5.37
CA LEU A 221 17.53 6.03 5.61
C LEU A 221 17.17 7.19 4.66
N VAL A 222 16.09 7.05 3.90
CA VAL A 222 15.54 8.11 3.03
C VAL A 222 14.29 8.64 3.72
N VAL A 223 14.37 9.85 4.29
CA VAL A 223 13.45 10.34 5.30
C VAL A 223 12.74 11.62 4.85
N ASN A 224 11.40 11.64 4.97
CA ASN A 224 10.61 12.82 4.67
C ASN A 224 10.85 13.94 5.70
N SER A 225 11.36 15.08 5.26
CA SER A 225 11.64 16.26 6.10
C SER A 225 10.38 16.96 6.63
N ARG A 226 9.18 16.57 6.17
CA ARG A 226 7.91 17.20 6.58
C ARG A 226 7.29 16.56 7.81
N GLU A 227 7.85 15.45 8.27
CA GLU A 227 7.22 14.55 9.24
C GLU A 227 7.91 14.64 10.61
N ALA A 228 7.39 15.50 11.48
CA ALA A 228 7.93 15.66 12.84
C ALA A 228 7.93 14.34 13.66
N ALA A 229 7.01 13.42 13.38
CA ALA A 229 6.99 12.10 14.00
C ALA A 229 8.25 11.29 13.64
N LEU A 230 8.72 11.39 12.40
CA LEU A 230 9.97 10.74 11.98
C LEU A 230 11.20 11.35 12.65
N ASP A 231 11.21 12.67 12.90
CA ASP A 231 12.29 13.31 13.65
C ASP A 231 12.35 12.77 15.09
N ARG A 232 11.19 12.56 15.74
CA ARG A 232 11.15 11.93 17.07
C ARG A 232 11.63 10.48 17.05
N VAL A 233 11.31 9.72 16.00
CA VAL A 233 11.82 8.36 15.81
C VAL A 233 13.33 8.35 15.70
N LEU A 234 13.92 9.23 14.87
CA LEU A 234 15.37 9.31 14.67
C LEU A 234 16.11 9.84 15.90
N ALA A 235 15.50 10.73 16.69
CA ALA A 235 16.06 11.24 17.94
C ALA A 235 16.27 10.14 19.00
N ARG A 236 15.58 9.01 18.90
CA ARG A 236 15.80 7.83 19.77
C ARG A 236 17.09 7.07 19.45
N GLY A 237 17.75 7.40 18.34
CA GLY A 237 18.98 6.81 17.84
C GLY A 237 18.89 6.45 16.35
N CYS A 238 19.93 6.82 15.62
CA CYS A 238 20.10 6.47 14.21
C CYS A 238 21.61 6.26 13.97
N TRP A 239 21.97 5.19 13.28
CA TRP A 239 23.37 4.80 13.06
C TRP A 239 23.73 4.78 11.58
N SER A 240 22.75 4.96 10.69
CA SER A 240 22.91 4.92 9.24
C SER A 240 22.94 6.33 8.67
N GLU A 241 23.43 6.47 7.44
CA GLU A 241 23.32 7.72 6.68
C GLU A 241 21.85 8.13 6.50
N ILE A 242 21.56 9.43 6.61
CA ILE A 242 20.21 9.98 6.41
C ILE A 242 20.23 10.85 5.14
N GLN A 243 19.44 10.45 4.15
CA GLN A 243 19.08 11.28 2.99
C GLN A 243 17.70 11.86 3.21
N ARG A 244 17.61 13.18 3.39
CA ARG A 244 16.33 13.88 3.52
C ARG A 244 15.69 14.14 2.17
N PHE A 245 14.34 14.16 2.14
CA PHE A 245 13.58 14.59 0.97
C PHE A 245 12.32 15.36 1.36
N GLY A 246 11.77 16.13 0.40
CA GLY A 246 10.49 16.82 0.56
C GLY A 246 10.54 18.11 1.36
N ALA A 247 11.72 18.59 1.76
CA ALA A 247 11.87 19.84 2.49
C ALA A 247 11.20 21.01 1.77
N ARG A 248 10.46 21.84 2.50
CA ARG A 248 9.79 23.03 1.95
C ARG A 248 10.78 24.20 1.76
N LYS A 249 11.77 24.26 2.61
CA LYS A 249 12.87 25.24 2.54
C LYS A 249 14.16 24.54 2.15
N GLU A 250 15.18 25.30 1.81
CA GLU A 250 16.48 24.73 1.53
C GLU A 250 17.05 24.06 2.79
N GLU A 251 17.36 22.78 2.65
CA GLU A 251 17.98 21.95 3.66
C GLU A 251 19.19 21.28 3.01
N PRO A 252 20.39 21.37 3.60
CA PRO A 252 21.60 20.83 2.99
C PRO A 252 21.46 19.36 2.60
N GLY A 253 21.74 19.03 1.34
CA GLY A 253 21.68 17.67 0.81
C GLY A 253 20.27 17.09 0.58
N ALA A 254 19.22 17.74 1.06
CA ALA A 254 17.85 17.24 0.90
C ALA A 254 17.38 17.33 -0.56
N LEU A 255 16.62 16.30 -0.98
CA LEU A 255 15.94 16.31 -2.27
C LEU A 255 14.65 17.14 -2.18
N ARG A 256 14.47 18.05 -3.12
CA ARG A 256 13.27 18.90 -3.21
C ARG A 256 12.68 18.86 -4.61
N ALA A 257 11.39 19.07 -4.72
CA ALA A 257 10.71 19.28 -5.98
C ALA A 257 10.46 20.77 -6.22
N ARG A 258 10.58 21.20 -7.47
CA ARG A 258 10.20 22.53 -7.94
C ARG A 258 9.39 22.42 -9.22
N GLY A 259 8.14 22.84 -9.17
CA GLY A 259 7.18 22.75 -10.28
C GLY A 259 5.90 22.04 -9.85
N GLU A 260 5.01 21.85 -10.81
CA GLU A 260 3.73 21.18 -10.57
C GLU A 260 3.91 19.66 -10.36
N PRO A 261 2.99 18.99 -9.63
CA PRO A 261 3.13 17.56 -9.35
C PRO A 261 3.31 16.67 -10.58
N HIS A 262 2.78 17.04 -11.72
CA HIS A 262 2.91 16.27 -12.97
C HIS A 262 4.15 16.65 -13.79
N ALA A 263 4.85 17.74 -13.44
CA ALA A 263 5.98 18.26 -14.21
C ALA A 263 6.92 19.08 -13.30
N PHE A 264 7.96 18.47 -12.74
CA PHE A 264 8.82 19.10 -11.75
C PHE A 264 10.30 18.76 -11.91
N ASP A 265 11.14 19.70 -11.50
CA ASP A 265 12.56 19.49 -11.33
C ASP A 265 12.85 18.90 -9.95
N VAL A 266 13.78 17.97 -9.87
CA VAL A 266 14.35 17.48 -8.62
C VAL A 266 15.62 18.25 -8.33
N LEU A 267 15.68 18.86 -7.16
CA LEU A 267 16.78 19.71 -6.72
C LEU A 267 17.51 19.09 -5.54
N ARG A 268 18.84 19.25 -5.49
CA ARG A 268 19.67 19.07 -4.30
C ARG A 268 20.35 20.41 -4.01
N GLY A 269 19.94 21.08 -2.91
CA GLY A 269 20.25 22.49 -2.74
C GLY A 269 19.63 23.31 -3.88
N SER A 270 20.45 24.11 -4.57
CA SER A 270 20.04 24.88 -5.77
C SER A 270 20.23 24.12 -7.09
N LEU A 271 20.97 23.00 -7.07
CA LEU A 271 21.31 22.24 -8.29
C LEU A 271 20.14 21.37 -8.74
N LYS A 272 19.73 21.51 -9.99
CA LYS A 272 18.82 20.57 -10.65
C LYS A 272 19.59 19.29 -10.98
N ILE A 273 19.10 18.15 -10.46
CA ILE A 273 19.71 16.82 -10.62
C ILE A 273 18.85 15.86 -11.43
N ALA A 274 17.56 16.14 -11.58
CA ALA A 274 16.65 15.35 -12.41
C ALA A 274 15.43 16.17 -12.85
N ARG A 275 14.66 15.62 -13.78
CA ARG A 275 13.34 16.10 -14.19
C ARG A 275 12.38 14.93 -14.22
N VAL A 276 11.15 15.16 -13.75
CA VAL A 276 10.04 14.20 -13.84
C VAL A 276 8.86 14.85 -14.54
N ASP A 277 8.43 14.26 -15.66
CA ASP A 277 7.23 14.63 -16.39
C ASP A 277 6.38 13.38 -16.57
N TRP A 278 5.22 13.33 -15.93
CA TRP A 278 4.37 12.14 -15.86
C TRP A 278 2.87 12.49 -15.72
N PRO A 279 1.93 11.55 -15.92
CA PRO A 279 0.50 11.85 -15.78
C PRO A 279 -0.01 11.83 -14.33
N LEU A 280 0.83 11.52 -13.33
CA LEU A 280 0.38 11.38 -11.96
C LEU A 280 0.06 12.73 -11.32
N LEU A 281 -0.92 12.73 -10.43
CA LEU A 281 -1.47 13.90 -9.78
C LEU A 281 -1.13 13.93 -8.28
N GLY A 282 -1.15 15.14 -7.72
CA GLY A 282 -1.03 15.36 -6.29
C GLY A 282 0.42 15.43 -5.78
N GLU A 283 0.64 16.31 -4.82
CA GLU A 283 1.95 16.53 -4.19
C GLU A 283 2.49 15.27 -3.51
N HIS A 284 1.60 14.41 -3.00
CA HIS A 284 1.98 13.13 -2.40
C HIS A 284 2.75 12.23 -3.38
N ASN A 285 2.37 12.19 -4.67
CA ASN A 285 3.11 11.44 -5.68
C ASN A 285 4.46 12.08 -6.00
N GLN A 286 4.56 13.41 -5.97
CA GLN A 286 5.82 14.12 -6.09
C GLN A 286 6.77 13.77 -4.95
N LEU A 287 6.27 13.67 -3.70
CA LEU A 287 7.04 13.20 -2.54
C LEU A 287 7.45 11.73 -2.69
N ASN A 288 6.54 10.86 -3.13
CA ASN A 288 6.83 9.45 -3.39
C ASN A 288 7.96 9.29 -4.45
N ALA A 289 7.97 10.14 -5.49
CA ALA A 289 9.05 10.16 -6.48
C ALA A 289 10.40 10.57 -5.88
N LEU A 290 10.44 11.62 -5.06
CA LEU A 290 11.66 12.04 -4.37
C LEU A 290 12.22 10.92 -3.49
N ALA A 291 11.35 10.22 -2.77
CA ALA A 291 11.71 9.07 -1.95
C ALA A 291 12.31 7.92 -2.78
N ALA A 292 11.65 7.58 -3.91
CA ALA A 292 12.12 6.54 -4.82
C ALA A 292 13.48 6.90 -5.46
N ILE A 293 13.67 8.16 -5.88
CA ILE A 293 14.94 8.66 -6.42
C ILE A 293 16.05 8.57 -5.36
N GLY A 294 15.80 9.04 -4.14
CA GLY A 294 16.79 8.98 -3.05
C GLY A 294 17.20 7.56 -2.67
N ALA A 295 16.25 6.61 -2.71
CA ALA A 295 16.51 5.20 -2.46
C ALA A 295 17.27 4.53 -3.63
N ALA A 296 16.91 4.85 -4.87
CA ALA A 296 17.59 4.34 -6.06
C ALA A 296 19.03 4.83 -6.17
N GLU A 297 19.30 6.07 -5.79
CA GLU A 297 20.65 6.63 -5.76
C GLU A 297 21.59 5.86 -4.83
N HIS A 298 21.09 5.37 -3.69
CA HIS A 298 21.89 4.56 -2.76
C HIS A 298 22.41 3.26 -3.38
N VAL A 299 21.75 2.77 -4.40
CA VAL A 299 22.16 1.55 -5.13
C VAL A 299 22.78 1.84 -6.50
N GLY A 300 23.18 3.10 -6.72
CA GLY A 300 23.98 3.52 -7.88
C GLY A 300 23.18 3.96 -9.11
N VAL A 301 21.86 4.16 -8.99
CA VAL A 301 21.07 4.73 -10.09
C VAL A 301 21.16 6.25 -10.04
N ALA A 302 21.68 6.87 -11.11
CA ALA A 302 21.78 8.32 -11.19
C ALA A 302 20.39 8.99 -11.12
N PRO A 303 20.25 10.14 -10.42
CA PRO A 303 18.95 10.80 -10.25
C PRO A 303 18.25 11.17 -11.56
N ASP A 304 18.97 11.56 -12.59
CA ASP A 304 18.44 11.86 -13.92
C ASP A 304 17.88 10.62 -14.62
N ALA A 305 18.57 9.48 -14.52
CA ALA A 305 18.08 8.19 -15.01
C ALA A 305 16.82 7.75 -14.25
N ALA A 306 16.79 7.94 -12.92
CA ALA A 306 15.60 7.66 -12.11
C ALA A 306 14.43 8.57 -12.51
N GLY A 307 14.65 9.85 -12.75
CA GLY A 307 13.64 10.79 -13.24
C GLY A 307 13.09 10.39 -14.62
N ALA A 308 13.95 10.00 -15.54
CA ALA A 308 13.55 9.51 -16.87
C ALA A 308 12.73 8.20 -16.78
N ALA A 309 13.11 7.28 -15.89
CA ALA A 309 12.35 6.06 -15.65
C ALA A 309 10.94 6.37 -15.12
N LEU A 310 10.81 7.31 -14.17
CA LEU A 310 9.52 7.73 -13.62
C LEU A 310 8.58 8.36 -14.66
N ALA A 311 9.10 8.97 -15.72
CA ALA A 311 8.29 9.49 -16.81
C ALA A 311 7.46 8.39 -17.53
N THR A 312 7.90 7.14 -17.48
CA THR A 312 7.21 5.97 -18.07
C THR A 312 6.42 5.13 -17.03
N PHE A 313 6.36 5.59 -15.80
CA PHE A 313 5.64 4.87 -14.73
C PHE A 313 4.11 5.00 -14.90
N GLN A 314 3.42 3.86 -15.00
CA GLN A 314 1.99 3.78 -15.30
C GLN A 314 1.08 3.75 -14.07
N ASN A 315 1.63 3.94 -12.86
CA ASN A 315 0.92 3.84 -11.59
C ASN A 315 0.64 2.40 -11.13
N VAL A 316 -0.11 2.28 -10.05
CA VAL A 316 -0.59 1.02 -9.47
C VAL A 316 -2.10 0.97 -9.62
N ARG A 317 -2.67 -0.21 -9.83
CA ARG A 317 -4.13 -0.39 -9.83
C ARG A 317 -4.76 0.20 -8.58
N ARG A 318 -5.96 0.76 -8.74
CA ARG A 318 -6.72 1.39 -7.66
C ARG A 318 -6.00 2.58 -7.01
N ARG A 319 -5.22 3.34 -7.78
CA ARG A 319 -4.61 4.62 -7.38
C ARG A 319 -5.06 5.68 -8.38
N LEU A 320 -6.23 6.28 -8.12
CA LEU A 320 -6.94 7.21 -9.03
C LEU A 320 -7.08 6.59 -10.44
N GLU A 321 -7.40 5.30 -10.50
CA GLU A 321 -7.56 4.53 -11.72
C GLU A 321 -8.90 4.87 -12.41
N LEU A 322 -8.85 5.28 -13.67
CA LEU A 322 -10.07 5.48 -14.46
C LEU A 322 -10.67 4.11 -14.80
N ARG A 323 -11.84 3.81 -14.22
CA ARG A 323 -12.58 2.56 -14.48
C ARG A 323 -13.42 2.64 -15.75
N GLY A 324 -13.87 3.82 -16.11
CA GLY A 324 -14.68 4.05 -17.31
C GLY A 324 -15.35 5.41 -17.34
N GLN A 325 -16.13 5.61 -18.40
CA GLN A 325 -16.94 6.81 -18.59
C GLN A 325 -18.31 6.40 -19.13
N ALA A 326 -19.39 6.92 -18.53
CA ALA A 326 -20.78 6.69 -18.97
C ALA A 326 -21.59 7.96 -18.74
N GLY A 327 -22.54 8.29 -19.61
CA GLY A 327 -23.37 9.51 -19.52
C GLY A 327 -22.54 10.83 -19.45
N GLY A 328 -21.33 10.84 -20.01
CA GLY A 328 -20.41 11.98 -19.88
C GLY A 328 -19.72 12.10 -18.51
N VAL A 329 -19.91 11.16 -17.59
CA VAL A 329 -19.36 11.11 -16.23
C VAL A 329 -18.19 10.13 -16.19
N LYS A 330 -17.05 10.52 -15.62
CA LYS A 330 -15.89 9.63 -15.39
C LYS A 330 -15.96 8.99 -14.01
N VAL A 331 -15.68 7.70 -13.94
CA VAL A 331 -15.66 6.93 -12.67
C VAL A 331 -14.22 6.48 -12.38
N PHE A 332 -13.70 6.90 -11.23
CA PHE A 332 -12.36 6.56 -10.75
C PHE A 332 -12.43 5.63 -9.55
N ASP A 333 -11.43 4.75 -9.42
CA ASP A 333 -11.21 3.87 -8.27
C ASP A 333 -9.93 4.30 -7.53
N ASP A 334 -10.04 4.48 -6.22
CA ASP A 334 -8.88 4.77 -5.36
C ASP A 334 -8.94 3.95 -4.06
N PHE A 335 -7.78 3.53 -3.59
CA PHE A 335 -7.64 2.73 -2.38
C PHE A 335 -7.66 3.59 -1.09
N ALA A 336 -7.78 4.92 -1.20
CA ALA A 336 -7.84 5.82 -0.06
C ALA A 336 -8.97 5.42 0.89
N HIS A 337 -8.63 5.25 2.17
CA HIS A 337 -9.58 4.85 3.22
C HIS A 337 -9.27 5.53 4.57
N HIS A 338 -8.22 6.32 4.64
CA HIS A 338 -7.87 7.18 5.77
C HIS A 338 -8.16 8.64 5.39
N PRO A 339 -8.64 9.51 6.31
CA PRO A 339 -9.01 10.90 5.98
C PRO A 339 -7.91 11.69 5.25
N THR A 340 -6.65 11.56 5.66
CA THR A 340 -5.51 12.20 4.99
C THR A 340 -5.34 11.69 3.55
N ALA A 341 -5.44 10.39 3.32
CA ALA A 341 -5.36 9.81 1.98
C ALA A 341 -6.55 10.25 1.11
N MET A 342 -7.78 10.26 1.64
CA MET A 342 -8.96 10.76 0.95
C MET A 342 -8.76 12.21 0.52
N ARG A 343 -8.37 13.10 1.44
CA ARG A 343 -8.11 14.52 1.13
C ARG A 343 -7.04 14.69 0.05
N THR A 344 -5.92 13.97 0.15
CA THR A 344 -4.84 14.10 -0.84
C THR A 344 -5.24 13.63 -2.22
N THR A 345 -6.06 12.57 -2.32
CA THR A 345 -6.59 12.08 -3.59
C THR A 345 -7.60 13.08 -4.19
N ILE A 346 -8.54 13.60 -3.39
CA ILE A 346 -9.51 14.61 -3.82
C ILE A 346 -8.79 15.87 -4.31
N ASN A 347 -7.81 16.38 -3.56
CA ASN A 347 -7.04 17.57 -3.94
C ASN A 347 -6.24 17.34 -5.23
N GLY A 348 -5.67 16.14 -5.40
CA GLY A 348 -5.00 15.76 -6.64
C GLY A 348 -5.96 15.78 -7.84
N LEU A 349 -7.15 15.19 -7.68
CA LEU A 349 -8.17 15.17 -8.71
C LEU A 349 -8.71 16.59 -9.00
N ARG A 350 -8.93 17.42 -7.97
CA ARG A 350 -9.42 18.81 -8.10
C ARG A 350 -8.51 19.65 -9.00
N ARG A 351 -7.21 19.55 -8.85
CA ARG A 351 -6.23 20.27 -9.70
C ARG A 351 -6.37 19.89 -11.19
N ARG A 352 -6.70 18.64 -11.48
CA ARG A 352 -6.91 18.15 -12.86
C ARG A 352 -8.32 18.44 -13.37
N ALA A 353 -9.32 18.29 -12.52
CA ALA A 353 -10.73 18.47 -12.87
C ALA A 353 -11.08 19.96 -13.10
N GLY A 354 -10.32 20.90 -12.52
CA GLY A 354 -10.60 22.32 -12.61
C GLY A 354 -11.99 22.65 -12.04
N LEU A 355 -12.88 23.14 -12.89
CA LEU A 355 -14.27 23.49 -12.51
C LEU A 355 -15.25 22.32 -12.55
N ALA A 356 -14.86 21.14 -13.03
CA ALA A 356 -15.71 19.95 -13.02
C ALA A 356 -15.99 19.50 -11.58
N ARG A 357 -17.24 19.10 -11.32
CA ARG A 357 -17.59 18.63 -9.97
C ARG A 357 -16.95 17.29 -9.65
N ILE A 358 -16.57 17.12 -8.39
CA ILE A 358 -16.09 15.86 -7.82
C ILE A 358 -17.16 15.31 -6.88
N LEU A 359 -17.65 14.12 -7.20
CA LEU A 359 -18.57 13.34 -6.39
C LEU A 359 -17.75 12.27 -5.66
N ALA A 360 -17.45 12.49 -4.40
CA ALA A 360 -16.68 11.55 -3.56
C ALA A 360 -17.60 10.47 -3.01
N VAL A 361 -17.31 9.20 -3.31
CA VAL A 361 -18.11 8.03 -2.88
C VAL A 361 -17.22 7.13 -2.05
N PHE A 362 -17.61 6.79 -0.82
CA PHE A 362 -16.72 6.02 0.07
C PHE A 362 -17.47 5.13 1.07
N GLU A 363 -16.74 4.15 1.63
CA GLU A 363 -17.18 3.32 2.74
C GLU A 363 -16.16 3.36 3.89
N PRO A 364 -16.57 3.60 5.15
CA PRO A 364 -15.71 3.45 6.33
C PRO A 364 -15.48 1.96 6.65
N ARG A 365 -14.44 1.36 6.05
CA ARG A 365 -14.24 -0.09 6.09
C ARG A 365 -13.04 -0.55 6.92
N SER A 366 -11.95 0.23 6.94
CA SER A 366 -10.76 -0.13 7.75
C SER A 366 -11.10 -0.21 9.24
N ASN A 367 -10.31 -0.96 10.01
CA ASN A 367 -10.56 -1.13 11.44
C ASN A 367 -10.59 0.23 12.16
N THR A 368 -9.62 1.10 11.88
CA THR A 368 -9.56 2.47 12.43
C THR A 368 -10.83 3.28 12.10
N MET A 369 -11.32 3.19 10.86
CA MET A 369 -12.56 3.87 10.46
C MET A 369 -13.79 3.30 11.16
N LYS A 370 -13.89 1.96 11.28
CA LYS A 370 -15.01 1.29 11.96
C LYS A 370 -15.07 1.60 13.44
N GLN A 371 -13.94 1.75 14.10
CA GLN A 371 -13.87 2.15 15.53
C GLN A 371 -14.31 3.60 15.76
N GLY A 372 -14.29 4.43 14.71
CA GLY A 372 -14.77 5.80 14.76
C GLY A 372 -13.72 6.84 15.18
N ASP A 373 -12.47 6.44 15.41
CA ASP A 373 -11.39 7.33 15.84
C ASP A 373 -11.15 8.48 14.84
N MET A 374 -11.41 8.23 13.56
CA MET A 374 -11.20 9.19 12.48
C MET A 374 -12.47 9.89 12.00
N LYS A 375 -13.65 9.58 12.54
CA LYS A 375 -14.94 10.12 12.05
C LYS A 375 -15.00 11.66 12.06
N ALA A 376 -14.44 12.29 13.08
CA ALA A 376 -14.41 13.75 13.20
C ALA A 376 -13.56 14.44 12.12
N ARG A 377 -12.66 13.71 11.45
CA ARG A 377 -11.82 14.23 10.36
C ARG A 377 -12.44 14.08 8.97
N LEU A 378 -13.58 13.38 8.84
CA LEU A 378 -14.25 13.15 7.56
C LEU A 378 -14.69 14.44 6.87
N PRO A 379 -15.33 15.42 7.53
CA PRO A 379 -15.69 16.68 6.89
C PRO A 379 -14.47 17.41 6.31
N TRP A 380 -13.37 17.47 7.06
CA TRP A 380 -12.10 18.03 6.58
C TRP A 380 -11.54 17.27 5.37
N ALA A 381 -11.64 15.94 5.36
CA ALA A 381 -11.13 15.12 4.26
C ALA A 381 -11.89 15.33 2.94
N LEU A 382 -13.18 15.69 3.04
CA LEU A 382 -14.11 15.80 1.92
C LEU A 382 -14.37 17.25 1.48
N GLU A 383 -13.78 18.24 2.14
CA GLU A 383 -14.03 19.68 1.96
C GLU A 383 -13.96 20.15 0.49
N GLU A 384 -13.04 19.59 -0.30
CA GLU A 384 -12.85 19.97 -1.70
C GLU A 384 -13.66 19.11 -2.69
N ALA A 385 -14.49 18.16 -2.21
CA ALA A 385 -15.48 17.48 -3.03
C ALA A 385 -16.74 18.36 -3.14
N ASP A 386 -17.42 18.34 -4.28
CA ASP A 386 -18.69 19.07 -4.45
C ASP A 386 -19.84 18.34 -3.78
N LEU A 387 -19.81 17.01 -3.80
CA LEU A 387 -20.75 16.13 -3.10
C LEU A 387 -20.01 14.94 -2.50
N ALA A 388 -20.48 14.46 -1.35
CA ALA A 388 -19.95 13.30 -0.64
C ALA A 388 -21.06 12.25 -0.43
N PHE A 389 -20.80 11.02 -0.78
CA PHE A 389 -21.72 9.88 -0.66
C PHE A 389 -21.06 8.81 0.19
N CYS A 390 -21.65 8.50 1.36
CA CYS A 390 -21.14 7.55 2.30
C CYS A 390 -22.04 6.31 2.41
N LEU A 391 -21.47 5.12 2.38
CA LEU A 391 -22.17 3.90 2.75
C LEU A 391 -22.16 3.75 4.28
N GLN A 392 -23.35 3.73 4.91
CA GLN A 392 -23.49 3.34 6.31
C GLN A 392 -23.25 1.83 6.43
N GLY A 393 -22.23 1.45 7.18
CA GLY A 393 -21.92 0.07 7.52
C GLY A 393 -22.41 -0.32 8.92
N ALA A 394 -22.21 -1.58 9.28
CA ALA A 394 -22.45 -2.09 10.64
C ALA A 394 -21.27 -1.76 11.56
N TYR A 395 -21.05 -0.49 11.85
CA TYR A 395 -20.05 0.01 12.80
C TYR A 395 -20.74 0.88 13.87
N GLY A 396 -20.09 1.07 15.03
CA GLY A 396 -20.69 1.64 16.23
C GLY A 396 -20.93 3.15 16.22
N TRP A 397 -20.99 3.83 15.05
CA TRP A 397 -21.23 5.25 14.92
C TRP A 397 -22.08 5.57 13.67
N ASP A 398 -22.78 6.71 13.70
CA ASP A 398 -23.65 7.16 12.63
C ASP A 398 -22.85 8.04 11.65
N ALA A 399 -22.89 7.66 10.36
CA ALA A 399 -22.20 8.40 9.30
C ALA A 399 -22.87 9.75 9.01
N ALA A 400 -24.19 9.85 9.17
CA ALA A 400 -24.91 11.11 8.97
C ALA A 400 -24.51 12.14 10.03
N ASP A 401 -24.37 11.72 11.29
CA ASP A 401 -23.88 12.58 12.37
C ASP A 401 -22.45 13.06 12.11
N ALA A 402 -21.56 12.15 11.68
CA ALA A 402 -20.17 12.48 11.40
C ALA A 402 -20.02 13.44 10.21
N LEU A 403 -20.92 13.39 9.23
CA LEU A 403 -20.91 14.22 8.03
C LEU A 403 -21.83 15.45 8.15
N ALA A 404 -22.56 15.64 9.26
CA ALA A 404 -23.44 16.77 9.47
C ALA A 404 -22.80 18.16 9.20
N PRO A 405 -21.48 18.38 9.49
CA PRO A 405 -20.84 19.66 9.14
C PRO A 405 -20.81 19.98 7.63
N LEU A 406 -20.97 19.00 6.76
CA LEU A 406 -21.04 19.19 5.30
C LEU A 406 -22.44 19.58 4.81
N GLY A 407 -23.46 19.48 5.66
CA GLY A 407 -24.85 19.85 5.33
C GLY A 407 -25.37 19.14 4.09
N ALA A 408 -25.89 19.90 3.14
CA ALA A 408 -26.47 19.37 1.90
C ALA A 408 -25.44 18.75 0.91
N GLN A 409 -24.15 18.92 1.17
CA GLN A 409 -23.10 18.27 0.37
C GLN A 409 -22.97 16.77 0.65
N ALA A 410 -23.46 16.28 1.79
CA ALA A 410 -23.30 14.89 2.19
C ALA A 410 -24.62 14.12 2.11
N LEU A 411 -24.53 12.88 1.62
CA LEU A 411 -25.60 11.91 1.61
C LEU A 411 -25.10 10.57 2.14
N VAL A 412 -25.90 9.96 3.02
CA VAL A 412 -25.62 8.64 3.57
C VAL A 412 -26.69 7.65 3.06
N ALA A 413 -26.25 6.48 2.64
CA ALA A 413 -27.12 5.39 2.22
C ALA A 413 -26.78 4.11 2.97
N ASP A 414 -27.78 3.27 3.22
CA ASP A 414 -27.67 2.00 3.97
C ASP A 414 -27.34 0.79 3.08
N SER A 415 -27.30 0.98 1.79
CA SER A 415 -26.95 -0.08 0.83
C SER A 415 -26.23 0.48 -0.40
N VAL A 416 -25.43 -0.38 -1.04
CA VAL A 416 -24.71 -0.03 -2.27
C VAL A 416 -25.67 0.39 -3.38
N ASP A 417 -26.80 -0.28 -3.53
CA ASP A 417 -27.76 0.01 -4.60
C ASP A 417 -28.45 1.36 -4.37
N LYS A 418 -28.80 1.73 -3.14
CA LYS A 418 -29.31 3.07 -2.80
C LYS A 418 -28.23 4.14 -3.02
N LEU A 419 -26.99 3.83 -2.67
CA LEU A 419 -25.87 4.75 -2.89
C LEU A 419 -25.66 5.01 -4.39
N VAL A 420 -25.63 3.96 -5.21
CA VAL A 420 -25.53 4.05 -6.69
C VAL A 420 -26.66 4.90 -7.25
N ALA A 421 -27.91 4.63 -6.83
CA ALA A 421 -29.08 5.39 -7.29
C ALA A 421 -29.00 6.88 -6.89
N ALA A 422 -28.45 7.19 -5.72
CA ALA A 422 -28.26 8.56 -5.27
C ALA A 422 -27.18 9.28 -6.09
N VAL A 423 -26.05 8.63 -6.34
CA VAL A 423 -24.96 9.18 -7.18
C VAL A 423 -25.46 9.42 -8.60
N ALA A 424 -26.11 8.42 -9.22
CA ALA A 424 -26.62 8.54 -10.60
C ALA A 424 -27.64 9.71 -10.75
N ARG A 425 -28.49 9.91 -9.74
CA ARG A 425 -29.45 11.02 -9.71
C ARG A 425 -28.79 12.40 -9.61
N ALA A 426 -27.68 12.50 -8.87
CA ALA A 426 -26.95 13.74 -8.64
C ALA A 426 -25.97 14.08 -9.76
N ALA A 427 -25.49 13.06 -10.48
CA ALA A 427 -24.46 13.18 -11.51
C ALA A 427 -24.95 13.95 -12.74
N ARG A 428 -24.01 14.67 -13.37
CA ARG A 428 -24.22 15.46 -14.59
C ARG A 428 -23.07 15.21 -15.56
N PRO A 429 -23.27 15.35 -16.87
CA PRO A 429 -22.16 15.28 -17.82
C PRO A 429 -21.03 16.24 -17.45
N GLY A 430 -19.80 15.72 -17.47
CA GLY A 430 -18.58 16.43 -17.03
C GLY A 430 -18.12 16.10 -15.60
N ASP A 431 -18.97 15.51 -14.76
CA ASP A 431 -18.63 15.17 -13.39
C ASP A 431 -17.55 14.08 -13.30
N GLN A 432 -16.82 14.09 -12.16
CA GLN A 432 -15.80 13.12 -11.80
C GLN A 432 -16.28 12.38 -10.55
N VAL A 433 -16.70 11.13 -10.68
CA VAL A 433 -17.06 10.26 -9.55
C VAL A 433 -15.79 9.57 -9.06
N LEU A 434 -15.40 9.84 -7.81
CA LEU A 434 -14.24 9.26 -7.16
C LEU A 434 -14.69 8.26 -6.09
N VAL A 435 -14.51 6.97 -6.37
CA VAL A 435 -14.82 5.88 -5.44
C VAL A 435 -13.59 5.57 -4.61
N MET A 436 -13.72 5.60 -3.28
CA MET A 436 -12.63 5.40 -2.33
C MET A 436 -12.95 4.25 -1.36
N SER A 437 -12.17 3.17 -1.40
CA SER A 437 -12.33 2.01 -0.53
C SER A 437 -11.07 1.12 -0.53
N ASN A 438 -10.74 0.52 0.59
CA ASN A 438 -9.73 -0.55 0.69
C ASN A 438 -10.30 -1.97 0.44
N GLY A 439 -11.55 -2.07 0.02
CA GLY A 439 -12.22 -3.34 -0.29
C GLY A 439 -12.84 -3.39 -1.68
N GLY A 440 -13.68 -4.40 -1.92
CA GLY A 440 -14.39 -4.58 -3.20
C GLY A 440 -15.61 -3.69 -3.38
N PHE A 441 -16.08 -3.03 -2.32
CA PHE A 441 -17.22 -2.11 -2.29
C PHE A 441 -18.46 -2.63 -3.04
N GLY A 442 -18.74 -3.93 -2.92
CA GLY A 442 -19.91 -4.56 -3.55
C GLY A 442 -20.00 -4.42 -5.08
N GLY A 443 -18.87 -4.24 -5.77
CA GLY A 443 -18.83 -4.04 -7.23
C GLY A 443 -19.38 -2.68 -7.67
N ILE A 444 -19.32 -1.66 -6.83
CA ILE A 444 -19.93 -0.36 -7.04
C ILE A 444 -19.52 0.31 -8.35
N HIS A 445 -18.30 0.10 -8.84
CA HIS A 445 -17.82 0.73 -10.07
C HIS A 445 -18.64 0.33 -11.30
N ASP A 446 -18.86 -0.98 -11.47
CA ASP A 446 -19.63 -1.50 -12.60
C ASP A 446 -21.12 -1.11 -12.50
N LYS A 447 -21.67 -1.11 -11.27
CA LYS A 447 -23.04 -0.64 -10.99
C LYS A 447 -23.20 0.83 -11.30
N LEU A 448 -22.22 1.68 -10.94
CA LEU A 448 -22.23 3.12 -11.28
C LEU A 448 -22.17 3.33 -12.80
N LEU A 449 -21.25 2.67 -13.49
CA LEU A 449 -21.13 2.78 -14.94
C LEU A 449 -22.42 2.36 -15.64
N ALA A 450 -23.06 1.27 -15.20
CA ALA A 450 -24.36 0.83 -15.73
C ALA A 450 -25.48 1.87 -15.46
N ALA A 451 -25.57 2.37 -14.22
CA ALA A 451 -26.61 3.36 -13.85
C ALA A 451 -26.44 4.73 -14.52
N LEU A 452 -25.20 5.10 -14.88
CA LEU A 452 -24.90 6.36 -15.58
C LEU A 452 -25.08 6.25 -17.12
N ALA A 453 -25.15 5.05 -17.66
CA ALA A 453 -25.32 4.80 -19.08
C ALA A 453 -26.79 4.88 -19.53
N GLY A 454 -27.73 4.72 -18.61
CA GLY A 454 -29.13 4.61 -18.97
C GLY A 454 -30.18 5.03 -18.19
#